data_98347293cdf2ea55d87668e4f2537cfa
#
_entry.id   98347293cdf2ea55d87668e4f2537cfa
#
_cell.length_a   1.000
_cell.length_b   1.000
_cell.length_c   1.000
_cell.angle_alpha   90.00
_cell.angle_beta   90.00
_cell.angle_gamma   90.00
#
_symmetry.space_group_name_H-M   'P 1'
#
loop_
_entity.id
_entity.type
_entity.pdbx_description
1 polymer ?
#
loop_
_entity_poly.entity_id
_entity_poly.type
_entity_poly.pdbx_seq_one_letter_code
_entity_poly.pdbx_strand_id
1 'polypeptide(L)'
;VLIAGILFTLVYLIFSIDGGIFEIFNTLSMDKFLAPNEVVFDPNILKSSVFIILVGAGINTFSSYISSQDVVQRFTTTTDIKELRKMTFGNGFLSIGTTTVIYLIGTALFVFYHQNPQLLQTAHQDQIFASFIVYQLPIGISGILIAAIYAASQSTLSTGLNSVATSWVLDIQGCFKKQISSEKQTQIAKFVSLGVGIVSIIVAMI
;
A
#
# COMPACT_ATOMS: atom_id res chain seq x y z
N VAL A 1 -13.24 4.63 -5.75
CA VAL A 1 -13.44 3.48 -6.64
C VAL A 1 -12.60 2.29 -6.16
N LEU A 2 -11.28 2.44 -5.91
CA LEU A 2 -10.41 1.34 -5.48
C LEU A 2 -10.90 0.66 -4.19
N ILE A 3 -11.20 1.43 -3.13
CA ILE A 3 -11.70 0.88 -1.85
C ILE A 3 -13.01 0.14 -2.07
N ALA A 4 -13.93 0.70 -2.85
CA ALA A 4 -15.19 0.03 -3.17
C ALA A 4 -14.97 -1.28 -3.94
N GLY A 5 -14.01 -1.30 -4.88
CA GLY A 5 -13.64 -2.50 -5.62
C GLY A 5 -13.04 -3.59 -4.72
N ILE A 6 -12.17 -3.21 -3.78
CA ILE A 6 -11.57 -4.12 -2.80
C ILE A 6 -12.65 -4.70 -1.87
N LEU A 7 -13.56 -3.87 -1.37
CA LEU A 7 -14.68 -4.33 -0.55
C LEU A 7 -15.63 -5.26 -1.33
N PHE A 8 -15.93 -4.93 -2.58
CA PHE A 8 -16.72 -5.81 -3.44
C PHE A 8 -16.03 -7.17 -3.64
N THR A 9 -14.73 -7.17 -3.89
CA THR A 9 -13.95 -8.41 -4.06
C THR A 9 -14.00 -9.27 -2.79
N LEU A 10 -13.87 -8.67 -1.61
CA LEU A 10 -14.01 -9.40 -0.35
C LEU A 10 -15.39 -10.02 -0.20
N VAL A 11 -16.44 -9.24 -0.46
CA VAL A 11 -17.82 -9.73 -0.39
C VAL A 11 -18.05 -10.87 -1.40
N TYR A 12 -17.61 -10.69 -2.63
CA TYR A 12 -17.71 -11.71 -3.67
C TYR A 12 -16.98 -13.01 -3.28
N LEU A 13 -15.76 -12.92 -2.72
CA LEU A 13 -15.02 -14.06 -2.21
C LEU A 13 -15.77 -14.79 -1.09
N ILE A 14 -16.32 -14.06 -0.12
CA ILE A 14 -17.09 -14.65 0.99
C ILE A 14 -18.28 -15.46 0.47
N PHE A 15 -18.97 -14.97 -0.58
CA PHE A 15 -20.09 -15.68 -1.19
C PHE A 15 -19.65 -16.84 -2.12
N SER A 16 -18.42 -16.83 -2.59
CA SER A 16 -17.88 -17.86 -3.49
C SER A 16 -17.19 -19.01 -2.76
N ILE A 17 -17.02 -18.91 -1.44
CA ILE A 17 -16.39 -19.93 -0.59
C ILE A 17 -17.48 -20.77 0.09
N ASP A 18 -17.38 -22.10 -0.01
CA ASP A 18 -18.23 -23.02 0.73
C ASP A 18 -17.95 -22.86 2.23
N GLY A 19 -18.97 -22.53 3.02
CA GLY A 19 -18.83 -22.18 4.44
C GLY A 19 -18.66 -20.68 4.71
N GLY A 20 -18.47 -19.86 3.67
CA GLY A 20 -18.44 -18.40 3.76
C GLY A 20 -17.38 -17.86 4.73
N ILE A 21 -17.77 -16.82 5.47
CA ILE A 21 -16.88 -16.15 6.43
C ILE A 21 -16.40 -17.07 7.57
N PHE A 22 -17.22 -18.04 7.96
CA PHE A 22 -16.87 -18.99 9.03
C PHE A 22 -15.70 -19.89 8.61
N GLU A 23 -15.65 -20.33 7.35
CA GLU A 23 -14.55 -21.15 6.85
C GLU A 23 -13.25 -20.35 6.76
N ILE A 24 -13.33 -19.08 6.40
CA ILE A 24 -12.18 -18.18 6.43
C ILE A 24 -11.59 -18.09 7.85
N PHE A 25 -12.43 -17.88 8.86
CA PHE A 25 -11.98 -17.80 10.25
C PHE A 25 -11.53 -19.15 10.81
N ASN A 26 -12.18 -20.24 10.42
CA ASN A 26 -11.79 -21.59 10.82
C ASN A 26 -10.41 -21.97 10.26
N THR A 27 -10.17 -21.69 8.99
CA THR A 27 -8.86 -21.88 8.35
C THR A 27 -7.78 -20.98 9.00
N LEU A 28 -8.14 -19.76 9.39
CA LEU A 28 -7.27 -18.88 10.15
C LEU A 28 -6.89 -19.46 11.52
N SER A 29 -7.83 -20.14 12.20
CA SER A 29 -7.61 -20.63 13.56
C SER A 29 -6.86 -21.97 13.64
N MET A 30 -6.91 -22.80 12.61
CA MET A 30 -6.47 -24.19 12.73
C MET A 30 -4.98 -24.46 12.40
N ASP A 31 -4.37 -23.78 11.42
CA ASP A 31 -3.05 -24.23 10.96
C ASP A 31 -2.03 -23.14 10.62
N LYS A 32 -2.40 -21.88 10.60
CA LYS A 32 -1.53 -20.85 10.04
C LYS A 32 -1.24 -19.65 10.94
N PHE A 33 -1.84 -19.58 12.09
CA PHE A 33 -1.52 -18.59 13.08
C PHE A 33 -0.72 -19.19 14.22
N LEU A 34 0.60 -19.09 14.08
CA LEU A 34 1.56 -18.90 15.14
C LEU A 34 1.43 -19.88 16.31
N ALA A 35 2.35 -20.84 16.37
CA ALA A 35 2.64 -21.50 17.65
C ALA A 35 2.72 -20.40 18.74
N PRO A 36 1.78 -20.34 19.69
CA PRO A 36 1.57 -19.15 20.52
C PRO A 36 2.78 -18.73 21.36
N ASN A 37 3.69 -19.63 21.67
CA ASN A 37 4.75 -19.40 22.64
C ASN A 37 6.11 -19.03 22.04
N GLU A 38 6.38 -19.40 20.80
CA GLU A 38 7.71 -19.15 20.19
C GLU A 38 7.74 -17.87 19.34
N VAL A 39 6.59 -17.37 18.91
CA VAL A 39 6.52 -16.30 17.91
C VAL A 39 6.16 -14.95 18.52
N VAL A 40 5.54 -14.91 19.69
CA VAL A 40 5.10 -13.64 20.31
C VAL A 40 6.29 -12.90 20.93
N PHE A 41 7.19 -13.61 21.59
CA PHE A 41 8.32 -13.03 22.29
C PHE A 41 9.57 -13.91 22.17
N ASP A 42 10.29 -13.82 21.04
CA ASP A 42 11.65 -14.39 20.97
C ASP A 42 12.64 -13.23 21.21
N PRO A 43 13.51 -13.32 22.24
CA PRO A 43 14.53 -12.29 22.48
C PRO A 43 15.62 -12.25 21.41
N ASN A 44 15.63 -13.22 20.48
CA ASN A 44 16.58 -13.23 19.40
C ASN A 44 16.15 -12.26 18.28
N ILE A 45 16.84 -11.12 18.17
CA ILE A 45 16.60 -10.05 17.20
C ILE A 45 16.66 -10.54 15.74
N LEU A 46 17.32 -11.68 15.49
CA LEU A 46 17.44 -12.27 14.14
C LEU A 46 16.23 -13.10 13.75
N LYS A 47 15.34 -13.41 14.68
CA LYS A 47 14.09 -14.11 14.38
C LYS A 47 12.91 -13.12 14.27
N SER A 48 12.09 -13.31 13.26
CA SER A 48 10.89 -12.50 13.06
C SER A 48 9.83 -12.82 14.11
N SER A 49 9.92 -12.20 15.28
CA SER A 49 8.86 -12.26 16.29
C SER A 49 7.83 -11.14 16.07
N VAL A 50 6.61 -11.35 16.55
CA VAL A 50 5.54 -10.33 16.49
C VAL A 50 6.01 -9.02 17.16
N PHE A 51 6.74 -9.12 18.27
CA PHE A 51 7.28 -7.94 18.95
C PHE A 51 8.27 -7.17 18.07
N ILE A 52 9.22 -7.85 17.42
CA ILE A 52 10.21 -7.20 16.55
C ILE A 52 9.53 -6.58 15.32
N ILE A 53 8.55 -7.27 14.75
CA ILE A 53 7.76 -6.74 13.62
C ILE A 53 7.00 -5.48 14.05
N LEU A 54 6.33 -5.48 15.20
CA LEU A 54 5.59 -4.32 15.71
C LEU A 54 6.52 -3.13 16.00
N VAL A 55 7.65 -3.38 16.66
CA VAL A 55 8.62 -2.32 16.96
C VAL A 55 9.25 -1.79 15.69
N GLY A 56 9.69 -2.68 14.79
CA GLY A 56 10.28 -2.31 13.50
C GLY A 56 9.31 -1.55 12.60
N ALA A 57 8.08 -2.02 12.48
CA ALA A 57 7.03 -1.32 11.74
C ALA A 57 6.69 0.03 12.39
N GLY A 58 6.65 0.10 13.72
CA GLY A 58 6.42 1.34 14.45
C GLY A 58 7.51 2.38 14.19
N ILE A 59 8.79 1.99 14.27
CA ILE A 59 9.93 2.87 13.99
C ILE A 59 9.92 3.31 12.52
N ASN A 60 9.66 2.39 11.60
CA ASN A 60 9.58 2.70 10.16
C ASN A 60 8.47 3.72 9.87
N THR A 61 7.27 3.48 10.40
CA THR A 61 6.13 4.40 10.24
C THR A 61 6.42 5.76 10.84
N PHE A 62 6.98 5.81 12.06
CA PHE A 62 7.37 7.05 12.71
C PHE A 62 8.41 7.83 11.90
N SER A 63 9.44 7.14 11.41
CA SER A 63 10.45 7.73 10.53
C SER A 63 9.83 8.30 9.25
N SER A 64 8.93 7.55 8.61
CA SER A 64 8.23 8.01 7.41
C SER A 64 7.39 9.26 7.66
N TYR A 65 6.69 9.35 8.77
CA TYR A 65 5.89 10.54 9.11
C TYR A 65 6.73 11.79 9.37
N ILE A 66 7.98 11.64 9.77
CA ILE A 66 8.88 12.78 10.04
C ILE A 66 9.67 13.17 8.80
N SER A 67 10.13 12.20 7.98
CA SER A 67 11.10 12.45 6.92
C SER A 67 10.53 12.42 5.50
N SER A 68 9.35 11.80 5.29
CA SER A 68 8.79 11.72 3.95
C SER A 68 8.21 13.05 3.49
N GLN A 69 8.74 13.58 2.40
CA GLN A 69 8.35 14.88 1.86
C GLN A 69 6.87 14.96 1.46
N ASP A 70 6.29 13.88 0.96
CA ASP A 70 4.87 13.80 0.63
C ASP A 70 3.95 13.91 1.86
N VAL A 71 4.38 13.39 3.00
CA VAL A 71 3.67 13.50 4.28
C VAL A 71 3.82 14.91 4.84
N VAL A 72 5.04 15.45 4.86
CA VAL A 72 5.34 16.80 5.35
C VAL A 72 4.57 17.85 4.55
N GLN A 73 4.52 17.74 3.21
CA GLN A 73 3.74 18.65 2.36
C GLN A 73 2.26 18.65 2.72
N ARG A 74 1.68 17.50 3.04
CA ARG A 74 0.26 17.43 3.47
C ARG A 74 0.04 18.08 4.83
N PHE A 75 0.97 17.95 5.75
CA PHE A 75 0.87 18.60 7.06
C PHE A 75 1.01 20.12 6.97
N THR A 76 1.81 20.63 6.05
CA THR A 76 1.98 22.08 5.85
C THR A 76 0.79 22.76 5.20
N THR A 77 -0.18 22.02 4.66
CA THR A 77 -1.41 22.59 4.09
C THR A 77 -2.40 23.07 5.12
N THR A 78 -2.26 22.63 6.39
CA THR A 78 -3.13 23.06 7.47
C THR A 78 -2.34 23.81 8.54
N THR A 79 -2.91 24.88 9.07
CA THR A 79 -2.32 25.71 10.13
C THR A 79 -2.91 25.41 11.49
N ASP A 80 -4.03 24.67 11.58
CA ASP A 80 -4.69 24.32 12.82
C ASP A 80 -4.25 22.94 13.34
N ILE A 81 -3.69 22.90 14.53
CA ILE A 81 -3.26 21.67 15.22
C ILE A 81 -4.43 20.70 15.44
N LYS A 82 -5.66 21.21 15.65
CA LYS A 82 -6.84 20.35 15.84
C LYS A 82 -7.22 19.63 14.55
N GLU A 83 -7.17 20.33 13.43
CA GLU A 83 -7.40 19.72 12.11
C GLU A 83 -6.31 18.71 11.78
N LEU A 84 -5.04 19.04 12.03
CA LEU A 84 -3.93 18.13 11.83
C LEU A 84 -4.10 16.83 12.63
N ARG A 85 -4.48 16.95 13.91
CA ARG A 85 -4.76 15.78 14.76
C ARG A 85 -5.90 14.94 14.19
N LYS A 86 -7.01 15.57 13.78
CA LYS A 86 -8.16 14.87 13.18
C LYS A 86 -7.78 14.13 11.89
N MET A 87 -6.98 14.77 11.03
CA MET A 87 -6.48 14.15 9.79
C MET A 87 -5.58 12.95 10.09
N THR A 88 -4.66 13.07 11.05
CA THR A 88 -3.72 11.99 11.41
C THR A 88 -4.45 10.79 12.00
N PHE A 89 -5.36 11.00 12.96
CA PHE A 89 -6.16 9.92 13.53
C PHE A 89 -7.09 9.29 12.50
N GLY A 90 -7.76 10.11 11.67
CA GLY A 90 -8.62 9.63 10.59
C GLY A 90 -7.86 8.76 9.59
N ASN A 91 -6.65 9.18 9.18
CA ASN A 91 -5.79 8.40 8.32
C ASN A 91 -5.36 7.07 8.99
N GLY A 92 -5.04 7.09 10.29
CA GLY A 92 -4.71 5.89 11.05
C GLY A 92 -5.85 4.86 11.06
N PHE A 93 -7.07 5.28 11.36
CA PHE A 93 -8.24 4.39 11.33
C PHE A 93 -8.51 3.86 9.93
N LEU A 94 -8.41 4.71 8.90
CA LEU A 94 -8.60 4.30 7.52
C LEU A 94 -7.55 3.27 7.07
N SER A 95 -6.29 3.49 7.46
CA SER A 95 -5.19 2.55 7.20
C SER A 95 -5.41 1.20 7.84
N ILE A 96 -5.80 1.16 9.12
CA ILE A 96 -6.11 -0.10 9.82
C ILE A 96 -7.23 -0.83 9.09
N GLY A 97 -8.34 -0.14 8.79
CA GLY A 97 -9.46 -0.74 8.08
C GLY A 97 -9.07 -1.31 6.71
N THR A 98 -8.37 -0.52 5.91
CA THR A 98 -7.94 -0.94 4.57
C THR A 98 -6.96 -2.11 4.63
N THR A 99 -5.99 -2.07 5.54
CA THR A 99 -5.02 -3.15 5.72
C THR A 99 -5.73 -4.44 6.17
N THR A 100 -6.66 -4.37 7.11
CA THR A 100 -7.45 -5.52 7.56
C THR A 100 -8.20 -6.16 6.39
N VAL A 101 -8.87 -5.36 5.56
CA VAL A 101 -9.60 -5.86 4.40
C VAL A 101 -8.67 -6.56 3.40
N ILE A 102 -7.48 -6.00 3.13
CA ILE A 102 -6.50 -6.61 2.23
C ILE A 102 -6.00 -7.95 2.77
N TYR A 103 -5.70 -8.04 4.05
CA TYR A 103 -5.30 -9.32 4.67
C TYR A 103 -6.43 -10.36 4.65
N LEU A 104 -7.67 -9.95 4.89
CA LEU A 104 -8.83 -10.83 4.77
C LEU A 104 -9.02 -11.34 3.34
N ILE A 105 -8.80 -10.51 2.32
CA ILE A 105 -8.83 -10.96 0.92
C ILE A 105 -7.75 -12.00 0.66
N GLY A 106 -6.52 -11.78 1.15
CA GLY A 106 -5.44 -12.75 1.00
C GLY A 106 -5.80 -14.12 1.60
N THR A 107 -6.38 -14.12 2.80
CA THR A 107 -6.85 -15.35 3.45
C THR A 107 -8.01 -15.99 2.71
N ALA A 108 -8.99 -15.19 2.28
CA ALA A 108 -10.14 -15.67 1.52
C ALA A 108 -9.71 -16.29 0.17
N LEU A 109 -8.75 -15.68 -0.52
CA LEU A 109 -8.15 -16.26 -1.74
C LEU A 109 -7.48 -17.60 -1.48
N PHE A 110 -6.78 -17.72 -0.36
CA PHE A 110 -6.17 -18.98 0.02
C PHE A 110 -7.24 -20.07 0.19
N VAL A 111 -8.30 -19.80 0.94
CA VAL A 111 -9.41 -20.75 1.14
C VAL A 111 -10.11 -21.08 -0.17
N PHE A 112 -10.41 -20.07 -1.00
CA PHE A 112 -11.05 -20.23 -2.29
C PHE A 112 -10.27 -21.18 -3.22
N TYR A 113 -8.97 -20.97 -3.38
CA TYR A 113 -8.15 -21.82 -4.24
C TYR A 113 -7.81 -23.17 -3.59
N HIS A 114 -7.88 -23.29 -2.28
CA HIS A 114 -7.79 -24.59 -1.62
C HIS A 114 -9.04 -25.45 -1.90
N GLN A 115 -10.22 -24.84 -1.94
CA GLN A 115 -11.47 -25.51 -2.32
C GLN A 115 -11.56 -25.74 -3.83
N ASN A 116 -10.95 -24.90 -4.65
CA ASN A 116 -11.03 -24.92 -6.12
C ASN A 116 -9.65 -24.91 -6.78
N PRO A 117 -8.79 -25.94 -6.58
CA PRO A 117 -7.43 -25.94 -7.10
C PRO A 117 -7.35 -25.91 -8.63
N GLN A 118 -8.40 -26.40 -9.32
CA GLN A 118 -8.51 -26.39 -10.77
C GLN A 118 -8.66 -24.99 -11.38
N LEU A 119 -9.07 -23.99 -10.59
CA LEU A 119 -9.21 -22.60 -11.01
C LEU A 119 -7.91 -21.80 -10.86
N LEU A 120 -6.90 -22.35 -10.20
CA LEU A 120 -5.61 -21.70 -10.03
C LEU A 120 -4.81 -21.79 -11.33
N GLN A 121 -4.71 -20.69 -12.06
CA GLN A 121 -4.04 -20.60 -13.35
C GLN A 121 -2.58 -20.17 -13.28
N THR A 122 -2.06 -19.88 -12.09
CA THR A 122 -0.69 -19.41 -11.90
C THR A 122 0.01 -20.16 -10.78
N ALA A 123 1.29 -20.46 -10.99
CA ALA A 123 2.15 -21.02 -9.95
C ALA A 123 2.84 -19.94 -9.10
N HIS A 124 2.80 -18.67 -9.53
CA HIS A 124 3.44 -17.55 -8.83
C HIS A 124 2.48 -16.93 -7.82
N GLN A 125 2.87 -16.91 -6.56
CA GLN A 125 2.04 -16.38 -5.46
C GLN A 125 1.65 -14.91 -5.67
N ASP A 126 2.54 -14.10 -6.22
CA ASP A 126 2.29 -12.67 -6.48
C ASP A 126 1.22 -12.40 -7.53
N GLN A 127 0.92 -13.40 -8.36
CA GLN A 127 -0.06 -13.28 -9.46
C GLN A 127 -1.45 -13.81 -9.07
N ILE A 128 -1.62 -14.42 -7.91
CA ILE A 128 -2.87 -15.06 -7.50
C ILE A 128 -4.03 -14.05 -7.48
N PHE A 129 -3.83 -12.89 -6.86
CA PHE A 129 -4.87 -11.86 -6.79
C PHE A 129 -5.19 -11.26 -8.17
N ALA A 130 -4.18 -11.00 -8.98
CA ALA A 130 -4.37 -10.52 -10.34
C ALA A 130 -5.13 -11.53 -11.21
N SER A 131 -4.77 -12.81 -11.10
CA SER A 131 -5.46 -13.92 -11.77
C SER A 131 -6.93 -14.02 -11.34
N PHE A 132 -7.21 -13.89 -10.03
CA PHE A 132 -8.57 -13.88 -9.51
C PHE A 132 -9.41 -12.72 -10.10
N ILE A 133 -8.85 -11.52 -10.15
CA ILE A 133 -9.52 -10.34 -10.74
C ILE A 133 -9.88 -10.59 -12.21
N VAL A 134 -8.97 -11.18 -12.97
CA VAL A 134 -9.16 -11.36 -14.43
C VAL A 134 -10.11 -12.50 -14.74
N TYR A 135 -10.03 -13.62 -14.03
CA TYR A 135 -10.71 -14.85 -14.42
C TYR A 135 -11.92 -15.22 -13.58
N GLN A 136 -12.02 -14.74 -12.35
CA GLN A 136 -13.09 -15.15 -11.43
C GLN A 136 -14.11 -14.05 -11.16
N LEU A 137 -13.72 -12.77 -11.25
CA LEU A 137 -14.67 -11.68 -11.06
C LEU A 137 -15.60 -11.51 -12.27
N PRO A 138 -16.85 -11.06 -12.06
CA PRO A 138 -17.78 -10.75 -13.13
C PRO A 138 -17.21 -9.75 -14.14
N ILE A 139 -17.49 -9.98 -15.43
CA ILE A 139 -17.11 -9.09 -16.53
C ILE A 139 -17.64 -7.68 -16.24
N GLY A 140 -16.81 -6.67 -16.39
CA GLY A 140 -17.15 -5.28 -16.07
C GLY A 140 -16.58 -4.85 -14.71
N ILE A 141 -16.78 -5.63 -13.65
CA ILE A 141 -16.19 -5.35 -12.33
C ILE A 141 -14.68 -5.53 -12.38
N SER A 142 -14.19 -6.58 -13.04
CA SER A 142 -12.78 -6.79 -13.31
C SER A 142 -12.15 -5.58 -14.00
N GLY A 143 -12.79 -5.06 -15.05
CA GLY A 143 -12.32 -3.87 -15.78
C GLY A 143 -12.28 -2.61 -14.91
N ILE A 144 -13.32 -2.37 -14.10
CA ILE A 144 -13.38 -1.23 -13.18
C ILE A 144 -12.28 -1.35 -12.12
N LEU A 145 -12.05 -2.53 -11.58
CA LEU A 145 -11.03 -2.76 -10.56
C LEU A 145 -9.61 -2.58 -11.13
N ILE A 146 -9.34 -3.12 -12.33
CA ILE A 146 -8.07 -2.91 -13.03
C ILE A 146 -7.83 -1.42 -13.30
N ALA A 147 -8.83 -0.71 -13.80
CA ALA A 147 -8.76 0.73 -14.04
C ALA A 147 -8.51 1.50 -12.74
N ALA A 148 -9.14 1.09 -11.63
CA ALA A 148 -8.96 1.71 -10.32
C ALA A 148 -7.54 1.48 -9.76
N ILE A 149 -6.98 0.27 -9.93
CA ILE A 149 -5.59 -0.05 -9.55
C ILE A 149 -4.62 0.81 -10.37
N TYR A 150 -4.84 0.89 -11.67
CA TYR A 150 -4.01 1.71 -12.56
C TYR A 150 -4.05 3.19 -12.19
N ALA A 151 -5.24 3.74 -11.94
CA ALA A 151 -5.42 5.13 -11.52
C ALA A 151 -4.72 5.42 -10.17
N ALA A 152 -4.82 4.50 -9.20
CA ALA A 152 -4.14 4.62 -7.92
C ALA A 152 -2.62 4.59 -8.07
N SER A 153 -2.09 3.70 -8.90
CA SER A 153 -0.65 3.61 -9.20
C SER A 153 -0.14 4.90 -9.85
N GLN A 154 -0.88 5.44 -10.82
CA GLN A 154 -0.54 6.69 -11.48
C GLN A 154 -0.55 7.88 -10.50
N SER A 155 -1.52 7.94 -9.59
CA SER A 155 -1.58 8.96 -8.54
C SER A 155 -0.38 8.89 -7.61
N THR A 156 0.02 7.69 -7.20
CA THR A 156 1.19 7.46 -6.34
C THR A 156 2.49 7.87 -7.03
N LEU A 157 2.67 7.48 -8.30
CA LEU A 157 3.83 7.88 -9.10
C LEU A 157 3.92 9.41 -9.23
N SER A 158 2.82 10.07 -9.54
CA SER A 158 2.77 11.53 -9.66
C SER A 158 3.17 12.22 -8.35
N THR A 159 2.67 11.73 -7.22
CA THR A 159 3.05 12.25 -5.89
C THR A 159 4.53 12.02 -5.61
N GLY A 160 5.06 10.84 -5.90
CA GLY A 160 6.47 10.50 -5.71
C GLY A 160 7.40 11.40 -6.54
N LEU A 161 7.10 11.57 -7.83
CA LEU A 161 7.87 12.45 -8.71
C LEU A 161 7.86 13.91 -8.22
N ASN A 162 6.69 14.39 -7.76
CA ASN A 162 6.57 15.73 -7.20
C ASN A 162 7.38 15.89 -5.90
N SER A 163 7.38 14.88 -5.03
CA SER A 163 8.16 14.90 -3.78
C SER A 163 9.66 14.97 -4.04
N VAL A 164 10.17 14.16 -4.97
CA VAL A 164 11.59 14.20 -5.37
C VAL A 164 11.98 15.55 -5.96
N ALA A 165 11.12 16.10 -6.84
CA ALA A 165 11.38 17.42 -7.44
C ALA A 165 11.38 18.54 -6.39
N THR A 166 10.48 18.47 -5.41
CA THR A 166 10.40 19.44 -4.32
C THR A 166 11.63 19.37 -3.43
N SER A 167 12.03 18.16 -3.00
CA SER A 167 13.27 17.98 -2.22
C SER A 167 14.49 18.47 -2.97
N TRP A 168 14.58 18.22 -4.27
CA TRP A 168 15.68 18.74 -5.08
C TRP A 168 15.74 20.27 -5.07
N VAL A 169 14.60 20.93 -5.30
CA VAL A 169 14.56 22.40 -5.41
C VAL A 169 14.74 23.08 -4.05
N LEU A 170 14.08 22.58 -3.01
CA LEU A 170 14.09 23.22 -1.69
C LEU A 170 15.34 22.85 -0.88
N ASP A 171 15.70 21.58 -0.85
CA ASP A 171 16.77 21.09 0.03
C ASP A 171 18.12 21.16 -0.66
N ILE A 172 18.27 20.51 -1.84
CA ILE A 172 19.57 20.42 -2.51
C ILE A 172 19.96 21.74 -3.14
N GLN A 173 19.08 22.34 -3.95
CA GLN A 173 19.39 23.57 -4.64
C GLN A 173 19.44 24.77 -3.69
N GLY A 174 18.61 24.78 -2.64
CA GLY A 174 18.64 25.76 -1.58
C GLY A 174 19.99 25.84 -0.85
N CYS A 175 20.71 24.73 -0.73
CA CYS A 175 22.08 24.70 -0.16
C CYS A 175 23.11 25.39 -1.05
N PHE A 176 22.93 25.37 -2.37
CA PHE A 176 23.92 25.91 -3.31
C PHE A 176 23.63 27.35 -3.77
N LYS A 177 22.37 27.79 -3.82
CA LYS A 177 21.99 29.14 -4.28
C LYS A 177 20.87 29.71 -3.40
N LYS A 178 21.19 30.77 -2.68
CA LYS A 178 20.31 31.40 -1.67
C LYS A 178 19.05 32.10 -2.18
N GLN A 179 18.91 32.49 -3.43
CA GLN A 179 17.71 33.14 -3.97
C GLN A 179 17.53 32.80 -5.44
N ILE A 180 16.49 32.01 -5.73
CA ILE A 180 16.06 31.72 -7.09
C ILE A 180 14.60 32.18 -7.20
N SER A 181 14.26 32.84 -8.31
CA SER A 181 12.86 33.25 -8.54
C SER A 181 11.92 32.05 -8.59
N SER A 182 10.70 32.24 -8.11
CA SER A 182 9.66 31.17 -8.06
C SER A 182 9.43 30.50 -9.42
N GLU A 183 9.50 31.28 -10.52
CA GLU A 183 9.38 30.74 -11.88
C GLU A 183 10.51 29.77 -12.23
N LYS A 184 11.75 30.11 -11.90
CA LYS A 184 12.90 29.22 -12.13
C LYS A 184 12.84 27.97 -11.27
N GLN A 185 12.39 28.08 -10.03
CA GLN A 185 12.17 26.91 -9.16
C GLN A 185 11.17 25.94 -9.79
N THR A 186 10.06 26.45 -10.31
CA THR A 186 9.04 25.63 -10.99
C THR A 186 9.57 24.98 -12.26
N GLN A 187 10.37 25.69 -13.05
CA GLN A 187 10.99 25.12 -14.25
C GLN A 187 11.97 23.99 -13.91
N ILE A 188 12.82 24.19 -12.90
CA ILE A 188 13.78 23.18 -12.45
C ILE A 188 13.02 21.96 -11.91
N ALA A 189 11.97 22.15 -11.11
CA ALA A 189 11.13 21.06 -10.60
C ALA A 189 10.54 20.20 -11.74
N LYS A 190 10.08 20.84 -12.84
CA LYS A 190 9.58 20.12 -14.03
C LYS A 190 10.67 19.27 -14.69
N PHE A 191 11.88 19.83 -14.87
CA PHE A 191 12.98 19.08 -15.47
C PHE A 191 13.46 17.94 -14.57
N VAL A 192 13.52 18.15 -13.27
CA VAL A 192 13.87 17.09 -12.30
C VAL A 192 12.82 15.97 -12.32
N SER A 193 11.53 16.30 -12.27
CA SER A 193 10.45 15.30 -12.37
C SER A 193 10.55 14.50 -13.65
N LEU A 194 10.79 15.15 -14.79
CA LEU A 194 10.96 14.48 -16.08
C LEU A 194 12.17 13.54 -16.06
N GLY A 195 13.31 14.03 -15.59
CA GLY A 195 14.54 13.23 -15.51
C GLY A 195 14.41 12.02 -14.61
N VAL A 196 13.84 12.20 -13.41
CA VAL A 196 13.57 11.08 -12.48
C VAL A 196 12.57 10.10 -13.08
N GLY A 197 11.54 10.58 -13.77
CA GLY A 197 10.56 9.73 -14.45
C GLY A 197 11.22 8.86 -15.53
N ILE A 198 12.10 9.44 -16.37
CA ILE A 198 12.84 8.68 -17.39
C ILE A 198 13.76 7.63 -16.74
N VAL A 199 14.52 8.01 -15.71
CA VAL A 199 15.39 7.07 -14.99
C VAL A 199 14.57 5.93 -14.37
N SER A 200 13.43 6.25 -13.76
CA SER A 200 12.54 5.24 -13.18
C SER A 200 12.03 4.23 -14.22
N ILE A 201 11.69 4.70 -15.43
CA ILE A 201 11.29 3.81 -16.54
C ILE A 201 12.44 2.90 -16.96
N ILE A 202 13.65 3.45 -17.13
CA ILE A 202 14.82 2.67 -17.51
C ILE A 202 15.12 1.59 -16.48
N VAL A 203 15.11 1.94 -15.19
CA VAL A 203 15.35 1.00 -14.09
C VAL A 203 14.28 -0.09 -14.02
N ALA A 204 13.02 0.26 -14.32
CA ALA A 204 11.92 -0.71 -14.32
C ALA A 204 11.97 -1.69 -15.51
N MET A 205 12.74 -1.39 -16.55
CA MET A 205 12.90 -2.25 -17.74
C MET A 205 14.08 -3.21 -17.64
N ILE A 206 14.94 -3.07 -16.64
CA ILE A 206 16.09 -3.94 -16.35
C ILE A 206 15.71 -5.02 -15.35
#